data_115be1178c06d791b3828c443a6c0854
#
_entry.id   115be1178c06d791b3828c443a6c0854
#
_cell.length_a   1.000
_cell.length_b   1.000
_cell.length_c   1.000
_cell.angle_alpha   90.00
_cell.angle_beta   90.00
_cell.angle_gamma   90.00
#
_symmetry.space_group_name_H-M   'P 1'
#
loop_
_entity.id
_entity.type
_entity.pdbx_description
1 polymer ?
#
loop_
_entity_poly.entity_id
_entity_poly.type
_entity_poly.pdbx_seq_one_letter_code
_entity_poly.pdbx_strand_id
1 'polypeptide(L)'
;IRWIERDVNEFLNKMLKTTNVSYVVASDTDSIYIRLGEVVNRIFKDKSDTRKVVRIMDKFCEETLQPQIDKSFERLAKYVHAYDQKMIMKREVIANKGIWTAKKRYILNVYNEEGVELKEPKLKIMGIEAVKSSTPAPCRAKIKEALKVIMTKDELALIEFIDDFR
;
A
#
# COMPACT_ATOMS: atom_id res chain seq x y z
N ILE A 1 11.92 1.48 12.10
CA ILE A 1 11.32 1.43 10.77
C ILE A 1 12.32 1.75 9.66
N ARG A 2 13.13 2.84 9.74
CA ARG A 2 14.10 3.26 8.71
C ARG A 2 15.13 2.19 8.33
N TRP A 3 15.50 1.32 9.27
CA TRP A 3 16.38 0.18 8.98
C TRP A 3 15.72 -0.77 7.98
N ILE A 4 14.45 -1.11 8.20
CA ILE A 4 13.68 -2.00 7.32
C ILE A 4 13.44 -1.35 5.96
N GLU A 5 13.11 -0.04 5.92
CA GLU A 5 12.97 0.72 4.66
C GLU A 5 14.21 0.62 3.78
N ARG A 6 15.38 0.85 4.37
CA ARG A 6 16.66 0.76 3.66
C ARG A 6 16.86 -0.64 3.09
N ASP A 7 16.73 -1.66 3.94
CA ASP A 7 16.99 -3.04 3.54
C ASP A 7 16.01 -3.53 2.46
N VAL A 8 14.74 -3.15 2.55
CA VAL A 8 13.72 -3.46 1.53
C VAL A 8 14.03 -2.74 0.21
N ASN A 9 14.42 -1.45 0.25
CA ASN A 9 14.81 -0.71 -0.95
C ASN A 9 16.06 -1.31 -1.60
N GLU A 10 17.09 -1.67 -0.83
CA GLU A 10 18.30 -2.32 -1.33
C GLU A 10 17.99 -3.66 -1.99
N PHE A 11 17.18 -4.49 -1.33
CA PHE A 11 16.74 -5.78 -1.87
C PHE A 11 15.98 -5.63 -3.19
N LEU A 12 14.98 -4.75 -3.26
CA LEU A 12 14.18 -4.53 -4.46
C LEU A 12 15.03 -3.93 -5.60
N ASN A 13 15.93 -2.99 -5.31
CA ASN A 13 16.86 -2.45 -6.30
C ASN A 13 17.75 -3.55 -6.89
N LYS A 14 18.30 -4.43 -6.06
CA LYS A 14 19.12 -5.56 -6.51
C LYS A 14 18.31 -6.54 -7.36
N MET A 15 17.12 -6.93 -6.91
CA MET A 15 16.23 -7.87 -7.61
C MET A 15 15.78 -7.31 -8.96
N LEU A 16 15.43 -6.03 -9.01
CA LEU A 16 14.92 -5.35 -10.19
C LEU A 16 16.04 -4.72 -11.05
N LYS A 17 17.32 -4.92 -10.68
CA LYS A 17 18.46 -4.31 -11.38
C LYS A 17 18.27 -2.80 -11.61
N THR A 18 17.77 -2.11 -10.60
CA THR A 18 17.61 -0.65 -10.57
C THR A 18 18.61 -0.04 -9.59
N THR A 19 18.83 1.26 -9.68
CA THR A 19 19.79 1.97 -8.83
C THR A 19 19.11 3.15 -8.17
N ASN A 20 19.20 3.22 -6.84
CA ASN A 20 18.68 4.33 -6.03
C ASN A 20 17.17 4.62 -6.19
N VAL A 21 16.37 3.61 -6.56
CA VAL A 21 14.92 3.75 -6.60
C VAL A 21 14.35 3.55 -5.21
N SER A 22 13.50 4.47 -4.75
CA SER A 22 12.74 4.31 -3.51
C SER A 22 11.45 3.57 -3.79
N TYR A 23 11.39 2.31 -3.39
CA TYR A 23 10.18 1.47 -3.46
C TYR A 23 9.29 1.65 -2.24
N VAL A 24 9.86 1.97 -1.09
CA VAL A 24 9.10 2.39 0.09
C VAL A 24 8.67 3.83 -0.11
N VAL A 25 7.37 4.04 -0.35
CA VAL A 25 6.78 5.35 -0.69
C VAL A 25 6.28 6.11 0.52
N ALA A 26 5.98 5.41 1.60
CA ALA A 26 5.58 5.99 2.88
C ALA A 26 5.89 5.04 4.03
N SER A 27 6.04 5.58 5.22
CA SER A 27 6.14 4.83 6.47
C SER A 27 5.49 5.60 7.60
N ASP A 28 4.96 4.86 8.57
CA ASP A 28 4.43 5.44 9.79
C ASP A 28 4.67 4.49 10.95
N THR A 29 5.18 5.01 12.04
CA THR A 29 5.47 4.34 13.33
C THR A 29 5.99 2.89 13.22
N ASP A 30 5.18 1.95 12.77
CA ASP A 30 5.39 0.50 12.70
C ASP A 30 5.04 -0.11 11.34
N SER A 31 4.67 0.69 10.35
CA SER A 31 4.27 0.24 9.02
C SER A 31 5.11 0.88 7.91
N ILE A 32 5.25 0.15 6.80
CA ILE A 32 5.84 0.63 5.54
C ILE A 32 4.88 0.36 4.38
N TYR A 33 4.89 1.23 3.39
CA TYR A 33 4.11 1.12 2.16
C TYR A 33 5.05 0.96 0.98
N ILE A 34 4.95 -0.17 0.30
CA ILE A 34 5.88 -0.56 -0.77
C ILE A 34 5.17 -0.49 -2.11
N ARG A 35 5.77 0.22 -3.06
CA ARG A 35 5.31 0.27 -4.45
C ARG A 35 5.88 -0.90 -5.23
N LEU A 36 5.02 -1.86 -5.61
CA LEU A 36 5.41 -3.06 -6.35
C LEU A 36 5.05 -3.00 -7.86
N GLY A 37 4.70 -1.83 -8.39
CA GLY A 37 4.30 -1.67 -9.79
C GLY A 37 5.35 -2.18 -10.79
N GLU A 38 6.64 -2.00 -10.52
CA GLU A 38 7.72 -2.51 -11.38
C GLU A 38 7.84 -4.03 -11.32
N VAL A 39 7.61 -4.64 -10.16
CA VAL A 39 7.54 -6.11 -10.02
C VAL A 39 6.39 -6.65 -10.86
N VAL A 40 5.20 -6.03 -10.74
CA VAL A 40 4.02 -6.36 -11.54
C VAL A 40 4.32 -6.23 -13.04
N ASN A 41 4.95 -5.13 -13.47
CA ASN A 41 5.29 -4.88 -14.88
C ASN A 41 6.22 -5.94 -15.47
N ARG A 42 7.10 -6.52 -14.66
CA ARG A 42 8.04 -7.59 -15.11
C ARG A 42 7.39 -8.96 -15.16
N ILE A 43 6.46 -9.23 -14.26
CA ILE A 43 5.79 -10.54 -14.16
C ILE A 43 4.64 -10.65 -15.17
N PHE A 44 3.90 -9.54 -15.37
CA PHE A 44 2.68 -9.55 -16.16
C PHE A 44 2.82 -8.70 -17.43
N LYS A 45 2.60 -9.31 -18.58
CA LYS A 45 2.41 -8.60 -19.86
C LYS A 45 1.00 -7.99 -19.95
N ASP A 46 0.00 -8.73 -19.47
CA ASP A 46 -1.39 -8.29 -19.37
C ASP A 46 -1.79 -8.14 -17.90
N LYS A 47 -2.36 -6.98 -17.56
CA LYS A 47 -2.77 -6.58 -16.20
C LYS A 47 -4.27 -6.36 -16.08
N SER A 48 -5.03 -6.80 -17.09
CA SER A 48 -6.50 -6.65 -17.12
C SER A 48 -7.17 -7.33 -15.93
N ASP A 49 -6.66 -8.51 -15.53
CA ASP A 49 -7.14 -9.23 -14.36
C ASP A 49 -6.40 -8.79 -13.08
N THR A 50 -6.91 -7.74 -12.45
CA THR A 50 -6.37 -7.23 -11.17
C THR A 50 -6.37 -8.29 -10.08
N ARG A 51 -7.35 -9.18 -10.02
CA ARG A 51 -7.43 -10.22 -8.97
C ARG A 51 -6.31 -11.24 -9.11
N LYS A 52 -6.02 -11.67 -10.33
CA LYS A 52 -4.88 -12.54 -10.62
C LYS A 52 -3.56 -11.90 -10.22
N VAL A 53 -3.39 -10.61 -10.54
CA VAL A 53 -2.21 -9.84 -10.12
C VAL A 53 -2.10 -9.81 -8.59
N VAL A 54 -3.17 -9.50 -7.88
CA VAL A 54 -3.20 -9.45 -6.41
C VAL A 54 -2.81 -10.79 -5.78
N ARG A 55 -3.35 -11.91 -6.27
CA ARG A 55 -3.00 -13.26 -5.76
C ARG A 55 -1.53 -13.60 -5.93
N ILE A 56 -0.95 -13.24 -7.07
CA ILE A 56 0.48 -13.50 -7.32
C ILE A 56 1.34 -12.55 -6.47
N MET A 57 0.93 -11.30 -6.30
CA MET A 57 1.61 -10.36 -5.40
C MET A 57 1.50 -10.76 -3.93
N ASP A 58 0.40 -11.40 -3.53
CA ASP A 58 0.24 -11.98 -2.20
C ASP A 58 1.33 -13.03 -1.92
N LYS A 59 1.46 -14.01 -2.81
CA LYS A 59 2.52 -15.02 -2.73
C LYS A 59 3.91 -14.40 -2.77
N PHE A 60 4.14 -13.42 -3.64
CA PHE A 60 5.43 -12.72 -3.70
C PHE A 60 5.77 -12.04 -2.36
N CYS A 61 4.78 -11.41 -1.72
CA CYS A 61 4.98 -10.79 -0.41
C CYS A 61 5.32 -11.84 0.65
N GLU A 62 4.63 -12.97 0.69
CA GLU A 62 4.86 -14.03 1.66
C GLU A 62 6.18 -14.78 1.43
N GLU A 63 6.46 -15.19 0.19
CA GLU A 63 7.59 -16.05 -0.15
C GLU A 63 8.90 -15.28 -0.36
N THR A 64 8.81 -14.01 -0.72
CA THR A 64 9.99 -13.21 -1.12
C THR A 64 10.25 -12.02 -0.19
N LEU A 65 9.27 -11.17 0.05
CA LEU A 65 9.46 -9.96 0.87
C LEU A 65 9.50 -10.27 2.36
N GLN A 66 8.60 -11.11 2.87
CA GLN A 66 8.54 -11.44 4.30
C GLN A 66 9.88 -11.99 4.83
N PRO A 67 10.53 -12.97 4.16
CA PRO A 67 11.84 -13.46 4.61
C PRO A 67 12.93 -12.38 4.64
N GLN A 68 12.87 -11.38 3.76
CA GLN A 68 13.82 -10.26 3.79
C GLN A 68 13.58 -9.31 4.96
N ILE A 69 12.33 -9.06 5.28
CA ILE A 69 11.93 -8.25 6.45
C ILE A 69 12.37 -8.96 7.74
N ASP A 70 12.13 -10.26 7.85
CA ASP A 70 12.50 -11.05 9.02
C ASP A 70 14.02 -11.07 9.22
N LYS A 71 14.80 -11.30 8.16
CA LYS A 71 16.28 -11.18 8.20
C LYS A 71 16.75 -9.77 8.61
N SER A 72 16.01 -8.75 8.19
CA SER A 72 16.34 -7.38 8.56
C SER A 72 16.12 -7.13 10.05
N PHE A 73 15.07 -7.68 10.64
CA PHE A 73 14.86 -7.63 12.09
C PHE A 73 15.93 -8.44 12.86
N GLU A 74 16.33 -9.61 12.37
CA GLU A 74 17.43 -10.37 12.98
C GLU A 74 18.75 -9.59 12.96
N ARG A 75 19.06 -8.93 11.84
CA ARG A 75 20.26 -8.07 11.74
C ARG A 75 20.18 -6.88 12.68
N LEU A 76 19.01 -6.26 12.79
CA LEU A 76 18.78 -5.17 13.73
C LEU A 76 18.96 -5.62 15.18
N ALA A 77 18.37 -6.77 15.55
CA ALA A 77 18.51 -7.32 16.91
C ALA A 77 19.98 -7.58 17.28
N LYS A 78 20.77 -8.15 16.35
CA LYS A 78 22.23 -8.33 16.54
C LYS A 78 22.94 -6.99 16.68
N TYR A 79 22.59 -5.99 15.88
CA TYR A 79 23.23 -4.68 15.91
C TYR A 79 22.98 -3.93 17.24
N VAL A 80 21.78 -4.05 17.79
CA VAL A 80 21.44 -3.41 19.08
C VAL A 80 21.71 -4.31 20.30
N HIS A 81 22.35 -5.48 20.09
CA HIS A 81 22.61 -6.48 21.13
C HIS A 81 21.35 -6.88 21.91
N ALA A 82 20.21 -7.02 21.21
CA ALA A 82 18.99 -7.46 21.84
C ALA A 82 19.12 -8.89 22.37
N TYR A 83 18.54 -9.12 23.56
CA TYR A 83 18.54 -10.47 24.17
C TYR A 83 17.78 -11.48 23.32
N ASP A 84 16.67 -11.03 22.68
CA ASP A 84 15.83 -11.86 21.83
C ASP A 84 15.18 -10.99 20.73
N GLN A 85 14.90 -11.58 19.55
CA GLN A 85 14.25 -10.93 18.43
C GLN A 85 12.74 -11.23 18.50
N LYS A 86 11.92 -10.22 18.84
CA LYS A 86 10.44 -10.33 18.96
C LYS A 86 9.67 -9.44 17.99
N MET A 87 10.39 -8.68 17.15
CA MET A 87 9.74 -7.79 16.19
C MET A 87 9.19 -8.58 15.02
N ILE A 88 7.90 -8.43 14.76
CA ILE A 88 7.19 -9.09 13.65
C ILE A 88 6.48 -8.00 12.86
N MET A 89 6.72 -7.96 11.56
CA MET A 89 5.98 -7.12 10.62
C MET A 89 5.37 -8.04 9.56
N LYS A 90 4.05 -8.08 9.50
CA LYS A 90 3.31 -8.87 8.51
C LYS A 90 2.65 -7.97 7.49
N ARG A 91 2.37 -8.52 6.31
CA ARG A 91 1.58 -7.82 5.30
C ARG A 91 0.14 -7.66 5.80
N GLU A 92 -0.32 -6.41 5.85
CA GLU A 92 -1.68 -6.07 6.24
C GLU A 92 -2.61 -6.01 5.02
N VAL A 93 -2.23 -5.24 3.99
CA VAL A 93 -3.08 -5.04 2.81
C VAL A 93 -2.31 -5.12 1.50
N ILE A 94 -3.03 -5.51 0.42
CA ILE A 94 -2.61 -5.28 -0.97
C ILE A 94 -3.68 -4.42 -1.64
N ALA A 95 -3.23 -3.29 -2.18
CA ALA A 95 -4.05 -2.34 -2.91
C ALA A 95 -3.53 -2.18 -4.35
N ASN A 96 -4.43 -2.01 -5.32
CA ASN A 96 -4.03 -1.74 -6.70
C ASN A 96 -3.68 -0.26 -6.91
N LYS A 97 -4.23 0.64 -6.10
CA LYS A 97 -4.00 2.09 -6.15
C LYS A 97 -3.94 2.67 -4.74
N GLY A 98 -3.03 3.60 -4.53
CA GLY A 98 -2.90 4.34 -3.29
C GLY A 98 -2.53 5.81 -3.54
N ILE A 99 -3.10 6.71 -2.75
CA ILE A 99 -2.83 8.15 -2.80
C ILE A 99 -2.53 8.63 -1.40
N TRP A 100 -1.38 9.27 -1.22
CA TRP A 100 -0.97 9.93 0.02
C TRP A 100 -1.03 11.44 -0.17
N THR A 101 -1.87 12.11 0.60
CA THR A 101 -2.02 13.58 0.55
C THR A 101 -1.12 14.28 1.58
N ALA A 102 -0.81 13.60 2.67
CA ALA A 102 0.11 14.06 3.71
C ALA A 102 0.49 12.88 4.63
N LYS A 103 1.36 13.14 5.61
CA LYS A 103 1.66 12.18 6.68
C LYS A 103 0.37 11.79 7.40
N LYS A 104 0.13 10.49 7.57
CA LYS A 104 -1.09 9.91 8.17
C LYS A 104 -2.40 10.24 7.43
N ARG A 105 -2.33 10.66 6.18
CA ARG A 105 -3.48 11.00 5.36
C ARG A 105 -3.37 10.30 4.01
N TYR A 106 -4.09 9.20 3.85
CA TYR A 106 -4.02 8.38 2.64
C TYR A 106 -5.33 7.67 2.32
N ILE A 107 -5.42 7.20 1.10
CA ILE A 107 -6.50 6.37 0.58
C ILE A 107 -5.89 5.19 -0.16
N LEU A 108 -6.37 3.99 0.12
CA LEU A 108 -6.00 2.76 -0.59
C LEU A 108 -7.24 2.08 -1.14
N ASN A 109 -7.17 1.58 -2.36
CA ASN A 109 -8.18 0.69 -2.93
C ASN A 109 -7.75 -0.76 -2.71
N VAL A 110 -8.21 -1.36 -1.61
CA VAL A 110 -7.74 -2.63 -1.07
C VAL A 110 -8.46 -3.80 -1.71
N TYR A 111 -7.73 -4.79 -2.18
CA TYR A 111 -8.21 -6.05 -2.75
C TYR A 111 -7.94 -7.26 -1.86
N ASN A 112 -6.92 -7.19 -1.01
CA ASN A 112 -6.59 -8.26 -0.07
C ASN A 112 -6.25 -7.63 1.29
N GLU A 113 -6.80 -8.20 2.35
CA GLU A 113 -6.61 -7.77 3.73
C GLU A 113 -6.20 -9.01 4.56
N GLU A 114 -5.01 -8.97 5.16
CA GLU A 114 -4.44 -10.05 5.99
C GLU A 114 -4.45 -11.45 5.34
N GLY A 115 -4.20 -11.54 4.03
CA GLY A 115 -4.22 -12.80 3.28
C GLY A 115 -5.59 -13.19 2.73
N VAL A 116 -6.65 -12.48 3.09
CA VAL A 116 -8.00 -12.73 2.60
C VAL A 116 -8.30 -11.85 1.39
N GLU A 117 -8.61 -12.47 0.24
CA GLU A 117 -9.08 -11.74 -0.94
C GLU A 117 -10.50 -11.23 -0.71
N LEU A 118 -10.70 -9.93 -0.88
CA LEU A 118 -12.01 -9.31 -0.74
C LEU A 118 -12.89 -9.58 -1.98
N LYS A 119 -14.17 -9.90 -1.77
CA LYS A 119 -15.14 -10.07 -2.87
C LYS A 119 -15.28 -8.82 -3.72
N GLU A 120 -15.29 -7.65 -3.07
CA GLU A 120 -15.27 -6.33 -3.70
C GLU A 120 -14.15 -5.49 -3.12
N PRO A 121 -13.50 -4.62 -3.93
CA PRO A 121 -12.48 -3.71 -3.44
C PRO A 121 -13.05 -2.76 -2.38
N LYS A 122 -12.29 -2.53 -1.31
CA LYS A 122 -12.67 -1.66 -0.20
C LYS A 122 -11.76 -0.44 -0.14
N LEU A 123 -12.33 0.73 0.03
CA LEU A 123 -11.54 1.93 0.29
C LEU A 123 -11.11 1.98 1.76
N LYS A 124 -9.81 1.91 2.00
CA LYS A 124 -9.19 2.20 3.30
C LYS A 124 -8.78 3.66 3.31
N ILE A 125 -9.45 4.47 4.14
CA ILE A 125 -9.27 5.92 4.21
C ILE A 125 -8.76 6.28 5.60
N MET A 126 -7.64 7.00 5.66
CA MET A 126 -7.02 7.44 6.91
C MET A 126 -6.80 8.95 6.92
N GLY A 127 -7.18 9.60 8.04
CA GLY A 127 -6.89 11.00 8.33
C GLY A 127 -7.52 12.05 7.43
N ILE A 128 -8.36 11.64 6.47
CA ILE A 128 -9.06 12.53 5.53
C ILE A 128 -10.41 12.93 6.10
N GLU A 129 -10.92 14.07 5.68
CA GLU A 129 -12.18 14.66 6.15
C GLU A 129 -13.39 13.73 5.98
N ALA A 130 -13.33 12.80 5.01
CA ALA A 130 -14.34 11.77 4.78
C ALA A 130 -14.60 10.84 5.98
N VAL A 131 -13.68 10.75 6.94
CA VAL A 131 -13.78 9.87 8.11
C VAL A 131 -13.73 10.62 9.44
N LYS A 132 -13.50 11.94 9.42
CA LYS A 132 -13.45 12.76 10.65
C LYS A 132 -14.84 13.02 11.20
N SER A 133 -15.02 12.87 12.50
CA SER A 133 -16.28 13.14 13.20
C SER A 133 -16.70 14.62 13.13
N SER A 134 -15.71 15.54 13.05
CA SER A 134 -15.95 16.98 12.89
C SER A 134 -16.53 17.40 11.53
N THR A 135 -16.50 16.53 10.52
CA THR A 135 -17.08 16.79 9.21
C THR A 135 -18.56 16.38 9.21
N PRO A 136 -19.50 17.23 8.77
CA PRO A 136 -20.92 16.88 8.68
C PRO A 136 -21.18 15.60 7.88
N ALA A 137 -22.16 14.81 8.30
CA ALA A 137 -22.43 13.50 7.70
C ALA A 137 -22.72 13.56 6.18
N PRO A 138 -23.52 14.51 5.65
CA PRO A 138 -23.71 14.64 4.19
C PRO A 138 -22.41 14.91 3.44
N CYS A 139 -21.55 15.80 3.98
CA CYS A 139 -20.26 16.11 3.39
C CYS A 139 -19.33 14.87 3.37
N ARG A 140 -19.30 14.10 4.48
CA ARG A 140 -18.52 12.85 4.52
C ARG A 140 -18.98 11.85 3.46
N ALA A 141 -20.29 11.73 3.26
CA ALA A 141 -20.84 10.83 2.25
C ALA A 141 -20.38 11.24 0.84
N LYS A 142 -20.53 12.53 0.50
CA LYS A 142 -20.12 13.07 -0.81
C LYS A 142 -18.61 12.99 -1.05
N ILE A 143 -17.79 13.28 -0.04
CA ILE A 143 -16.33 13.09 -0.14
C ILE A 143 -15.99 11.61 -0.41
N LYS A 144 -16.65 10.66 0.27
CA LYS A 144 -16.44 9.22 0.00
C LYS A 144 -16.81 8.82 -1.42
N GLU A 145 -17.92 9.34 -1.96
CA GLU A 145 -18.32 9.11 -3.34
C GLU A 145 -17.26 9.66 -4.31
N ALA A 146 -16.81 10.90 -4.12
CA ALA A 146 -15.73 11.50 -4.91
C ALA A 146 -14.44 10.66 -4.86
N LEU A 147 -14.04 10.24 -3.67
CA LEU A 147 -12.85 9.39 -3.49
C LEU A 147 -13.00 8.04 -4.22
N LYS A 148 -14.20 7.47 -4.24
CA LYS A 148 -14.47 6.23 -5.00
C LYS A 148 -14.30 6.48 -6.50
N VAL A 149 -14.81 7.59 -7.03
CA VAL A 149 -14.61 7.98 -8.44
C VAL A 149 -13.11 8.11 -8.76
N ILE A 150 -12.35 8.88 -7.95
CA ILE A 150 -10.90 9.07 -8.12
C ILE A 150 -10.13 7.73 -8.14
N MET A 151 -10.55 6.78 -7.30
CA MET A 151 -9.84 5.51 -7.17
C MET A 151 -10.21 4.48 -8.24
N THR A 152 -11.40 4.59 -8.85
CA THR A 152 -11.94 3.55 -9.73
C THR A 152 -12.20 4.00 -11.17
N LYS A 153 -12.29 5.30 -11.42
CA LYS A 153 -12.61 5.89 -12.73
C LYS A 153 -11.49 6.81 -13.21
N ASP A 154 -11.71 7.45 -14.35
CA ASP A 154 -10.82 8.40 -14.99
C ASP A 154 -11.10 9.87 -14.58
N GLU A 155 -10.32 10.78 -15.14
CA GLU A 155 -10.42 12.20 -14.87
C GLU A 155 -11.75 12.80 -15.37
N LEU A 156 -12.24 12.35 -16.54
CA LEU A 156 -13.51 12.87 -17.11
C LEU A 156 -14.69 12.55 -16.20
N ALA A 157 -14.78 11.33 -15.69
CA ALA A 157 -15.83 10.95 -14.75
C ALA A 157 -15.75 11.73 -13.43
N LEU A 158 -14.56 12.17 -13.02
CA LEU A 158 -14.41 13.05 -11.85
C LEU A 158 -14.92 14.46 -12.14
N ILE A 159 -14.65 15.01 -13.32
CA ILE A 159 -15.16 16.33 -13.75
C ILE A 159 -16.68 16.29 -13.79
N GLU A 160 -17.28 15.29 -14.45
CA GLU A 160 -18.74 15.10 -14.48
C GLU A 160 -19.35 15.03 -13.06
N PHE A 161 -18.71 14.26 -12.17
CA PHE A 161 -19.16 14.15 -10.77
C PHE A 161 -19.11 15.51 -10.04
N ILE A 162 -18.10 16.34 -10.31
CA ILE A 162 -17.97 17.67 -9.69
C ILE A 162 -19.04 18.63 -10.26
N ASP A 163 -19.33 18.56 -11.55
CA ASP A 163 -20.33 19.41 -12.20
C ASP A 163 -21.74 19.07 -11.73
N ASP A 164 -22.06 17.78 -11.57
CA ASP A 164 -23.33 17.33 -10.97
C ASP A 164 -23.50 17.75 -9.50
N PHE A 165 -22.39 17.98 -8.81
CA PHE A 165 -22.41 18.39 -7.40
C PHE A 165 -22.62 19.89 -7.21
N ARG A 166 -22.38 20.72 -8.20
CA ARG A 166 -22.54 22.18 -8.16
C ARG A 166 -23.99 22.59 -8.29
#